data_453005690dee4c0664434114e94db05f
#
_entry.id   453005690dee4c0664434114e94db05f
#
_cell.length_a   1.000
_cell.length_b   1.000
_cell.length_c   1.000
_cell.angle_alpha   90.00
_cell.angle_beta   90.00
_cell.angle_gamma   90.00
#
_symmetry.space_group_name_H-M   'P 1'
#
loop_
_entity.id
_entity.type
_entity.pdbx_description
1 polymer ?
#
loop_
_entity_poly.entity_id
_entity_poly.type
_entity_poly.pdbx_seq_one_letter_code
_entity_poly.pdbx_strand_id
1 'polypeptide(L)'
;DMSVCAVLLGCSSDDAKFSDGKKALDGAFGSFEIYTPEIPDEVYEKIRVNGGEEMETAVATENTDPVIIPKGSYPSVECEFTKAENIDAPVSKGQALGKINFTLDGEKIIEGSIVSETAVEKIGFVFALKKVLLNLLNI
;
A
#
# COMPACT_ATOMS: atom_id res chain seq x y z
N ASP A 1 -6.94 -15.78 -2.34
CA ASP A 1 -7.49 -16.99 -1.71
C ASP A 1 -6.83 -17.22 -0.35
N MET A 2 -7.66 -17.50 0.69
CA MET A 2 -7.19 -17.84 2.03
C MET A 2 -6.79 -19.31 2.09
N SER A 3 -5.58 -19.61 2.53
CA SER A 3 -5.10 -20.97 2.78
C SER A 3 -4.93 -21.21 4.26
N VAL A 4 -5.45 -22.31 4.77
CA VAL A 4 -5.38 -22.69 6.18
C VAL A 4 -4.73 -24.05 6.30
N CYS A 5 -3.78 -24.19 7.23
CA CYS A 5 -3.16 -25.46 7.59
C CYS A 5 -3.47 -25.82 9.05
N ALA A 6 -4.00 -27.00 9.29
CA ALA A 6 -4.24 -27.53 10.63
C ALA A 6 -3.24 -28.64 10.95
N VAL A 7 -2.57 -28.54 12.11
CA VAL A 7 -1.67 -29.56 12.63
C VAL A 7 -2.27 -30.17 13.88
N LEU A 8 -2.49 -31.48 13.84
CA LEU A 8 -3.14 -32.23 14.93
C LEU A 8 -2.15 -33.21 15.55
N LEU A 9 -1.94 -33.06 16.85
CA LEU A 9 -1.04 -33.90 17.62
C LEU A 9 -1.79 -34.52 18.82
N GLY A 10 -1.46 -35.76 19.15
CA GLY A 10 -1.98 -36.42 20.35
C GLY A 10 -3.45 -36.82 20.30
N CYS A 11 -4.02 -37.05 19.11
CA CYS A 11 -5.39 -37.53 18.95
C CYS A 11 -5.54 -38.98 19.48
N SER A 12 -6.67 -39.27 20.11
CA SER A 12 -6.94 -40.58 20.72
C SER A 12 -7.27 -41.68 19.71
N SER A 13 -7.69 -41.35 18.51
CA SER A 13 -7.97 -42.25 17.39
C SER A 13 -7.87 -41.56 16.03
N ASP A 14 -7.86 -42.31 14.94
CA ASP A 14 -7.87 -41.76 13.60
C ASP A 14 -9.17 -41.04 13.27
N ASP A 15 -10.32 -41.55 13.73
CA ASP A 15 -11.61 -40.89 13.56
C ASP A 15 -11.67 -39.54 14.30
N ALA A 16 -11.11 -39.47 15.52
CA ALA A 16 -11.00 -38.22 16.27
C ALA A 16 -10.10 -37.20 15.51
N LYS A 17 -9.00 -37.65 14.94
CA LYS A 17 -8.09 -36.82 14.13
C LYS A 17 -8.81 -36.15 12.94
N PHE A 18 -9.58 -36.91 12.17
CA PHE A 18 -10.34 -36.36 11.04
C PHE A 18 -11.46 -35.44 11.48
N SER A 19 -12.20 -35.81 12.55
CA SER A 19 -13.26 -34.98 13.09
C SER A 19 -12.73 -33.63 13.63
N ASP A 20 -11.66 -33.65 14.40
CA ASP A 20 -11.06 -32.45 14.98
C ASP A 20 -10.38 -31.58 13.93
N GLY A 21 -9.73 -32.21 12.92
CA GLY A 21 -9.18 -31.51 11.78
C GLY A 21 -10.23 -30.76 10.98
N LYS A 22 -11.35 -31.40 10.70
CA LYS A 22 -12.47 -30.76 10.00
C LYS A 22 -13.03 -29.59 10.82
N LYS A 23 -13.27 -29.78 12.12
CA LYS A 23 -13.76 -28.70 12.99
C LYS A 23 -12.81 -27.52 13.06
N ALA A 24 -11.48 -27.76 13.11
CA ALA A 24 -10.48 -26.72 13.13
C ALA A 24 -10.48 -25.91 11.81
N LEU A 25 -10.57 -26.58 10.67
CA LEU A 25 -10.63 -25.93 9.35
C LEU A 25 -11.96 -25.17 9.18
N ASP A 26 -13.09 -25.80 9.48
CA ASP A 26 -14.41 -25.16 9.41
C ASP A 26 -14.48 -23.93 10.32
N GLY A 27 -13.89 -24.01 11.53
CA GLY A 27 -13.76 -22.90 12.46
C GLY A 27 -12.91 -21.75 11.90
N ALA A 28 -11.77 -22.07 11.28
CA ALA A 28 -10.90 -21.05 10.68
C ALA A 28 -11.58 -20.33 9.52
N PHE A 29 -12.16 -21.07 8.56
CA PHE A 29 -12.89 -20.48 7.44
C PHE A 29 -14.18 -19.79 7.84
N GLY A 30 -14.80 -20.20 8.95
CA GLY A 30 -16.00 -19.56 9.50
C GLY A 30 -15.73 -18.29 10.29
N SER A 31 -14.52 -18.14 10.86
CA SER A 31 -14.18 -17.06 11.80
C SER A 31 -13.34 -15.94 11.18
N PHE A 32 -12.71 -16.18 10.04
CA PHE A 32 -11.81 -15.22 9.40
C PHE A 32 -12.16 -14.98 7.95
N GLU A 33 -11.81 -13.79 7.46
CA GLU A 33 -11.93 -13.40 6.06
C GLU A 33 -10.70 -12.61 5.60
N ILE A 34 -10.51 -12.53 4.29
CA ILE A 34 -9.45 -11.71 3.70
C ILE A 34 -9.97 -10.29 3.57
N TYR A 35 -9.24 -9.36 4.17
CA TYR A 35 -9.42 -7.93 3.97
C TYR A 35 -8.48 -7.46 2.87
N THR A 36 -9.04 -6.89 1.81
CA THR A 36 -8.29 -6.19 0.76
C THR A 36 -8.45 -4.70 1.01
N PRO A 37 -7.35 -3.96 1.29
CA PRO A 37 -7.45 -2.56 1.61
C PRO A 37 -8.01 -1.75 0.44
N GLU A 38 -9.02 -0.93 0.72
CA GLU A 38 -9.55 0.07 -0.21
C GLU A 38 -8.79 1.38 0.01
N ILE A 39 -7.94 1.72 -0.95
CA ILE A 39 -7.09 2.90 -0.87
C ILE A 39 -7.87 4.09 -1.43
N PRO A 40 -8.05 5.18 -0.66
CA PRO A 40 -8.73 6.38 -1.14
C PRO A 40 -8.05 7.01 -2.37
N ASP A 41 -8.82 7.54 -3.29
CA ASP A 41 -8.31 8.16 -4.52
C ASP A 41 -7.39 9.36 -4.24
N GLU A 42 -7.61 10.05 -3.13
CA GLU A 42 -6.78 11.17 -2.66
C GLU A 42 -5.32 10.77 -2.41
N VAL A 43 -5.06 9.49 -2.12
CA VAL A 43 -3.70 8.97 -1.96
C VAL A 43 -2.95 9.05 -3.28
N TYR A 44 -3.63 8.80 -4.41
CA TYR A 44 -3.04 8.78 -5.75
C TYR A 44 -2.94 10.16 -6.42
N GLU A 45 -3.39 11.21 -5.76
CA GLU A 45 -3.16 12.57 -6.25
C GLU A 45 -1.67 12.86 -6.34
N LYS A 46 -1.25 13.45 -7.45
CA LYS A 46 0.14 13.81 -7.72
C LYS A 46 0.68 14.78 -6.67
N ILE A 47 1.97 14.63 -6.39
CA ILE A 47 2.69 15.51 -5.48
C ILE A 47 3.53 16.49 -6.29
N ARG A 48 3.50 17.75 -5.90
CA ARG A 48 4.28 18.80 -6.53
C ARG A 48 5.77 18.65 -6.25
N VAL A 49 6.60 18.79 -7.32
CA VAL A 49 8.06 18.71 -7.23
C VAL A 49 8.65 20.09 -7.51
N ASN A 50 9.31 20.65 -6.51
CA ASN A 50 9.99 21.95 -6.65
C ASN A 50 11.36 21.74 -7.29
N GLY A 51 11.67 22.58 -8.28
CA GLY A 51 12.99 22.56 -8.94
C GLY A 51 13.30 21.30 -9.73
N GLY A 52 12.27 20.50 -10.07
CA GLY A 52 12.37 19.32 -10.92
C GLY A 52 12.15 19.63 -12.39
N GLU A 53 12.65 18.77 -13.27
CA GLU A 53 12.36 18.81 -14.71
C GLU A 53 10.86 18.59 -14.97
N GLU A 54 10.22 17.77 -14.15
CA GLU A 54 8.78 17.59 -14.03
C GLU A 54 8.28 18.36 -12.80
N MET A 55 7.12 19.02 -12.92
CA MET A 55 6.53 19.79 -11.83
C MET A 55 5.76 18.94 -10.83
N GLU A 56 5.45 17.71 -11.19
CA GLU A 56 4.65 16.77 -10.40
C GLU A 56 5.19 15.36 -10.57
N THR A 57 5.02 14.55 -9.53
CA THR A 57 5.26 13.10 -9.60
C THR A 57 3.99 12.33 -9.31
N ALA A 58 3.79 11.23 -10.03
CA ALA A 58 2.76 10.25 -9.70
C ALA A 58 3.19 9.44 -8.47
N VAL A 59 2.22 8.96 -7.72
CA VAL A 59 2.46 8.17 -6.50
C VAL A 59 1.84 6.80 -6.62
N ALA A 60 2.46 5.83 -5.97
CA ALA A 60 1.98 4.48 -5.80
C ALA A 60 1.99 4.10 -4.32
N THR A 61 1.33 3.02 -3.96
CA THR A 61 1.38 2.47 -2.61
C THR A 61 2.17 1.17 -2.59
N GLU A 62 2.92 0.95 -1.53
CA GLU A 62 3.67 -0.27 -1.28
C GLU A 62 3.31 -0.84 0.09
N ASN A 63 3.43 -2.18 0.25
CA ASN A 63 3.11 -2.91 1.48
C ASN A 63 1.64 -2.78 1.92
N THR A 64 0.73 -2.71 0.96
CA THR A 64 -0.72 -2.69 1.18
C THR A 64 -1.36 -4.01 0.77
N ASP A 65 -0.69 -5.12 1.05
CA ASP A 65 -1.16 -6.46 0.72
C ASP A 65 -2.40 -6.84 1.57
N PRO A 66 -3.27 -7.71 1.02
CA PRO A 66 -4.42 -8.21 1.77
C PRO A 66 -4.00 -8.96 3.04
N VAL A 67 -4.75 -8.75 4.13
CA VAL A 67 -4.53 -9.40 5.43
C VAL A 67 -5.75 -10.19 5.85
N ILE A 68 -5.58 -11.10 6.81
CA ILE A 68 -6.67 -11.87 7.40
C ILE A 68 -7.20 -11.13 8.62
N ILE A 69 -8.50 -10.91 8.66
CA ILE A 69 -9.21 -10.27 9.77
C ILE A 69 -10.34 -11.16 10.27
N PRO A 70 -10.87 -10.93 11.48
CA PRO A 70 -12.09 -11.60 11.96
C PRO A 70 -13.27 -11.29 11.01
N LYS A 71 -14.08 -12.29 10.75
CA LYS A 71 -15.22 -12.17 9.85
C LYS A 71 -16.24 -11.14 10.35
N GLY A 72 -16.67 -10.28 9.46
CA GLY A 72 -17.61 -9.20 9.78
C GLY A 72 -16.95 -7.92 10.33
N SER A 73 -15.62 -7.88 10.45
CA SER A 73 -14.88 -6.70 10.91
C SER A 73 -14.56 -5.72 9.80
N TYR A 74 -14.84 -6.05 8.55
CA TYR A 74 -14.54 -5.22 7.38
C TYR A 74 -15.05 -3.76 7.51
N PRO A 75 -16.30 -3.50 7.96
CA PRO A 75 -16.79 -2.13 8.12
C PRO A 75 -16.14 -1.33 9.24
N SER A 76 -15.40 -1.98 10.14
CA SER A 76 -14.72 -1.36 11.29
C SER A 76 -13.26 -1.00 11.00
N VAL A 77 -12.78 -1.28 9.79
CA VAL A 77 -11.42 -0.90 9.40
C VAL A 77 -11.39 0.56 9.01
N GLU A 78 -10.53 1.31 9.66
CA GLU A 78 -10.27 2.72 9.39
C GLU A 78 -8.98 2.89 8.60
N CYS A 79 -8.98 3.80 7.62
CA CYS A 79 -7.82 4.15 6.81
C CYS A 79 -7.35 5.56 7.17
N GLU A 80 -6.09 5.69 7.55
CA GLU A 80 -5.43 6.97 7.77
C GLU A 80 -4.18 7.07 6.90
N PHE A 81 -3.98 8.20 6.25
CA PHE A 81 -2.78 8.43 5.47
C PHE A 81 -2.21 9.83 5.69
N THR A 82 -0.90 9.93 5.52
CA THR A 82 -0.17 11.19 5.52
C THR A 82 0.77 11.20 4.33
N LYS A 83 0.68 12.21 3.47
CA LYS A 83 1.59 12.40 2.35
C LYS A 83 2.14 13.83 2.33
N ALA A 84 3.31 14.03 1.73
CA ALA A 84 3.87 15.34 1.50
C ALA A 84 3.02 16.08 0.47
N GLU A 85 2.77 17.37 0.68
CA GLU A 85 2.07 18.23 -0.30
C GLU A 85 3.01 18.67 -1.44
N ASN A 86 4.27 18.85 -1.13
CA ASN A 86 5.33 19.20 -2.06
C ASN A 86 6.67 18.63 -1.60
N ILE A 87 7.57 18.40 -2.55
CA ILE A 87 8.91 17.86 -2.33
C ILE A 87 9.90 18.58 -3.24
N ASP A 88 11.16 18.56 -2.88
CA ASP A 88 12.24 19.15 -3.68
C ASP A 88 12.94 18.09 -4.54
N ALA A 89 13.24 18.43 -5.78
CA ALA A 89 14.03 17.58 -6.66
C ALA A 89 15.51 17.49 -6.20
N PRO A 90 16.19 16.37 -6.45
CA PRO A 90 15.76 15.22 -7.22
C PRO A 90 14.87 14.28 -6.39
N VAL A 91 13.95 13.59 -7.07
CA VAL A 91 13.10 12.55 -6.48
C VAL A 91 13.46 11.22 -7.15
N SER A 92 13.70 10.21 -6.35
CA SER A 92 13.97 8.86 -6.87
C SER A 92 12.68 8.06 -7.00
N LYS A 93 12.61 7.19 -8.00
CA LYS A 93 11.55 6.19 -8.08
C LYS A 93 11.59 5.31 -6.82
N GLY A 94 10.41 5.06 -6.20
CA GLY A 94 10.30 4.32 -4.94
C GLY A 94 10.66 5.14 -3.70
N GLN A 95 10.96 6.43 -3.83
CA GLN A 95 11.20 7.29 -2.68
C GLN A 95 9.93 7.44 -1.85
N ALA A 96 10.03 7.20 -0.54
CA ALA A 96 8.89 7.35 0.39
C ALA A 96 8.48 8.83 0.49
N LEU A 97 7.20 9.09 0.22
CA LEU A 97 6.58 10.42 0.20
C LEU A 97 5.48 10.52 1.25
N GLY A 98 5.11 9.42 1.87
CA GLY A 98 4.07 9.35 2.88
C GLY A 98 3.88 7.96 3.44
N LYS A 99 2.87 7.83 4.29
CA LYS A 99 2.46 6.57 4.92
C LYS A 99 0.97 6.42 4.84
N ILE A 100 0.53 5.17 4.76
CA ILE A 100 -0.87 4.78 4.84
C ILE A 100 -1.00 3.65 5.86
N ASN A 101 -1.95 3.77 6.78
CA ASN A 101 -2.19 2.80 7.83
C ASN A 101 -3.66 2.37 7.80
N PHE A 102 -3.90 1.10 8.02
CA PHE A 102 -5.23 0.58 8.25
C PHE A 102 -5.30 0.04 9.67
N THR A 103 -6.31 0.44 10.42
CA THR A 103 -6.51 0.06 11.81
C THR A 103 -7.86 -0.62 11.98
N LEU A 104 -7.91 -1.63 12.83
CA LEU A 104 -9.12 -2.31 13.25
C LEU A 104 -9.19 -2.25 14.78
N ASP A 105 -10.28 -1.65 15.32
CA ASP A 105 -10.48 -1.45 16.76
C ASP A 105 -9.28 -0.77 17.46
N GLY A 106 -8.58 0.15 16.72
CA GLY A 106 -7.39 0.85 17.21
C GLY A 106 -6.07 0.08 17.11
N GLU A 107 -6.09 -1.16 16.63
CA GLU A 107 -4.91 -1.95 16.34
C GLU A 107 -4.53 -1.82 14.86
N LYS A 108 -3.25 -1.54 14.59
CA LYS A 108 -2.74 -1.43 13.23
C LYS A 108 -2.65 -2.81 12.58
N ILE A 109 -3.40 -3.03 11.50
CA ILE A 109 -3.42 -4.27 10.73
C ILE A 109 -2.58 -4.21 9.46
N ILE A 110 -2.46 -3.02 8.84
CA ILE A 110 -1.60 -2.79 7.67
C ILE A 110 -0.85 -1.48 7.85
N GLU A 111 0.45 -1.48 7.56
CA GLU A 111 1.27 -0.28 7.45
C GLU A 111 1.94 -0.26 6.08
N GLY A 112 1.46 0.62 5.21
CA GLY A 112 1.98 0.83 3.88
C GLY A 112 2.75 2.13 3.73
N SER A 113 3.42 2.28 2.61
CA SER A 113 4.14 3.50 2.23
C SER A 113 3.55 4.08 0.95
N ILE A 114 3.47 5.40 0.88
CA ILE A 114 3.18 6.13 -0.34
C ILE A 114 4.53 6.51 -0.95
N VAL A 115 4.78 6.08 -2.17
CA VAL A 115 6.09 6.23 -2.83
C VAL A 115 5.95 6.92 -4.18
N SER A 116 7.04 7.54 -4.64
CA SER A 116 7.08 8.11 -5.99
C SER A 116 7.11 7.00 -7.04
N GLU A 117 6.20 7.03 -8.00
CA GLU A 117 6.16 6.09 -9.11
C GLU A 117 7.24 6.38 -10.16
N THR A 118 7.65 7.64 -10.27
CA THR A 118 8.63 8.11 -11.26
C THR A 118 9.81 8.81 -10.59
N ALA A 119 10.96 8.78 -11.25
CA ALA A 119 12.08 9.61 -10.85
C ALA A 119 11.92 11.01 -11.50
N VAL A 120 12.23 12.07 -10.73
CA VAL A 120 12.23 13.45 -11.22
C VAL A 120 13.60 14.05 -10.97
N GLU A 121 14.32 14.35 -12.06
CA GLU A 121 15.63 14.98 -12.00
C GLU A 121 15.50 16.46 -11.62
N LYS A 122 16.55 16.99 -11.01
CA LYS A 122 16.65 18.42 -10.73
C LYS A 122 16.90 19.20 -12.01
N ILE A 123 16.25 20.34 -12.18
CA ILE A 123 16.50 21.24 -13.31
C ILE A 123 17.98 21.61 -13.35
N GLY A 124 18.69 21.13 -14.37
CA GLY A 124 20.07 21.48 -14.66
C GLY A 124 20.16 22.70 -15.60
N PHE A 125 21.32 23.34 -15.60
CA PHE A 125 21.58 24.51 -16.49
C PHE A 125 21.33 24.20 -17.98
N VAL A 126 21.69 23.00 -18.42
CA VAL A 126 21.48 22.55 -19.81
C VAL A 126 19.99 22.41 -20.14
N PHE A 127 19.20 21.88 -19.23
CA PHE A 127 17.74 21.75 -19.38
C PHE A 127 17.08 23.14 -19.45
N ALA A 128 17.44 24.05 -18.54
CA ALA A 128 16.92 25.40 -18.51
C ALA A 128 17.29 26.16 -19.82
N LEU A 129 18.53 26.06 -20.29
CA LEU A 129 18.99 26.67 -21.53
C LEU A 129 18.22 26.11 -22.74
N LYS A 130 18.03 24.78 -22.81
CA LYS A 130 17.27 24.14 -23.89
C LYS A 130 15.82 24.62 -23.91
N LYS A 131 15.19 24.76 -22.76
CA LYS A 131 13.80 25.22 -22.64
C LYS A 131 13.63 26.68 -23.06
N VAL A 132 14.60 27.54 -22.72
CA VAL A 132 14.63 28.95 -23.15
C VAL A 132 14.87 29.05 -24.68
N LEU A 133 15.78 28.28 -25.23
CA LEU A 133 16.05 28.25 -26.67
C LEU A 133 14.85 27.77 -27.48
N LEU A 134 14.16 26.71 -27.02
CA LEU A 134 12.95 26.19 -27.67
C LEU A 134 11.82 27.22 -27.65
N ASN A 135 11.63 27.92 -26.52
CA ASN A 135 10.63 28.97 -26.41
C ASN A 135 10.98 30.19 -27.30
N LEU A 136 12.27 30.52 -27.45
CA LEU A 136 12.69 31.63 -28.28
C LEU A 136 12.56 31.34 -29.79
N LEU A 137 12.72 30.07 -30.16
CA LEU A 137 12.59 29.61 -31.56
C LEU A 137 11.13 29.28 -31.93
N ASN A 138 10.17 29.42 -31.00
CA ASN A 138 8.74 29.18 -31.20
C ASN A 138 8.44 27.78 -31.79
N ILE A 139 9.21 26.78 -31.41
CA ILE A 139 9.10 25.38 -31.83
C ILE A 139 8.51 24.54 -30.67
#